data_ca90d5da2d57932ebe0c004e70f30173
#
_entry.id   ca90d5da2d57932ebe0c004e70f30173
#
_cell.length_a   1.000
_cell.length_b   1.000
_cell.length_c   1.000
_cell.angle_alpha   90.00
_cell.angle_beta   90.00
_cell.angle_gamma   90.00
#
_symmetry.space_group_name_H-M   'P 1'
#
loop_
_entity.id
_entity.type
_entity.pdbx_description
1 polymer ?
#
loop_
_entity_poly.entity_id
_entity_poly.type
_entity_poly.pdbx_seq_one_letter_code
_entity_poly.pdbx_strand_id
1 'polypeptide(L)'
;MTQQTRLVPTPGALNGVRVVEMGQLIAGPFCGKTLGEFGADVVKIEAPGAGDPLRNWRLIKNGTSVWWQVQSRNKRSVALDLRQQEGQDLSLIHI
;
A
#
# COMPACT_ATOMS: atom_id res chain seq x y z
N MET A 1 -29.65 -2.71 19.97
CA MET A 1 -28.96 -2.64 19.74
C MET A 1 -28.13 -2.53 19.23
N THR A 2 -27.82 -2.59 19.18
CA THR A 2 -26.98 -2.52 18.30
C THR A 2 -25.67 -1.83 18.48
N GLN A 3 -25.38 -1.22 19.62
CA GLN A 3 -24.13 -0.59 19.89
C GLN A 3 -22.97 -1.58 19.86
N GLN A 4 -23.19 -2.75 20.39
CA GLN A 4 -22.15 -3.77 20.43
C GLN A 4 -21.67 -4.15 19.05
N THR A 5 -22.56 -4.20 18.08
CA THR A 5 -22.15 -4.57 16.72
C THR A 5 -21.22 -3.55 16.11
N ARG A 6 -21.29 -2.29 16.54
CA ARG A 6 -20.38 -1.27 16.05
C ARG A 6 -19.02 -1.30 16.72
N LEU A 7 -18.89 -1.96 17.86
CA LEU A 7 -17.62 -2.12 18.53
C LEU A 7 -16.75 -3.20 17.89
N VAL A 8 -17.37 -4.07 17.11
CA VAL A 8 -16.65 -5.13 16.38
C VAL A 8 -16.61 -4.73 14.92
N PRO A 9 -15.42 -4.43 14.37
CA PRO A 9 -15.31 -4.02 12.97
C PRO A 9 -15.89 -5.07 12.04
N THR A 10 -16.68 -4.63 11.07
CA THR A 10 -17.15 -5.50 10.01
C THR A 10 -16.03 -5.66 8.98
N PRO A 11 -15.68 -6.89 8.59
CA PRO A 11 -14.69 -7.09 7.54
C PRO A 11 -15.14 -6.42 6.25
N GLY A 12 -14.19 -5.85 5.53
CA GLY A 12 -14.46 -5.26 4.23
C GLY A 12 -14.75 -6.32 3.18
N ALA A 13 -15.29 -5.88 2.04
CA ALA A 13 -15.67 -6.77 0.96
C ALA A 13 -14.49 -7.59 0.43
N LEU A 14 -13.27 -7.05 0.52
CA LEU A 14 -12.07 -7.74 0.05
C LEU A 14 -11.27 -8.38 1.18
N ASN A 15 -11.90 -8.62 2.32
CA ASN A 15 -11.24 -9.29 3.42
C ASN A 15 -10.68 -10.65 2.95
N GLY A 16 -9.42 -10.90 3.25
CA GLY A 16 -8.73 -12.11 2.83
C GLY A 16 -8.03 -12.02 1.48
N VAL A 17 -8.26 -10.95 0.73
CA VAL A 17 -7.56 -10.72 -0.54
C VAL A 17 -6.22 -10.06 -0.27
N ARG A 18 -5.14 -10.63 -0.80
CA ARG A 18 -3.81 -10.03 -0.74
C ARG A 18 -3.46 -9.37 -2.06
N VAL A 19 -2.96 -8.15 -1.97
CA VAL A 19 -2.57 -7.35 -3.13
C VAL A 19 -1.08 -7.03 -3.02
N VAL A 20 -0.35 -7.26 -4.10
CA VAL A 20 1.04 -6.81 -4.23
C VAL A 20 1.04 -5.62 -5.18
N GLU A 21 1.41 -4.47 -4.64
CA GLU A 21 1.44 -3.23 -5.42
C GLU A 21 2.87 -2.94 -5.84
N MET A 22 3.10 -2.81 -7.14
CA MET A 22 4.45 -2.55 -7.68
C MET A 22 4.54 -1.22 -8.43
N GLY A 23 3.42 -0.55 -8.63
CA GLY A 23 3.39 0.72 -9.35
C GLY A 23 3.92 1.89 -8.55
N GLN A 24 4.13 3.00 -9.23
CA GLN A 24 4.66 4.23 -8.64
C GLN A 24 3.77 5.42 -8.95
N LEU A 25 3.90 6.45 -8.14
CA LEU A 25 3.24 7.75 -8.24
C LEU A 25 1.73 7.66 -8.09
N ILE A 26 0.96 7.51 -9.15
CA ILE A 26 -0.49 7.70 -9.09
C ILE A 26 -1.28 6.41 -9.35
N ALA A 27 -1.14 5.80 -10.51
CA ALA A 27 -2.05 4.74 -10.92
C ALA A 27 -2.00 3.51 -10.01
N GLY A 28 -0.82 2.94 -9.81
CA GLY A 28 -0.64 1.80 -8.90
C GLY A 28 -1.00 2.14 -7.47
N PRO A 29 -0.45 3.22 -6.91
CA PRO A 29 -0.79 3.65 -5.55
C PRO A 29 -2.28 3.92 -5.33
N PHE A 30 -2.96 4.54 -6.28
CA PHE A 30 -4.39 4.78 -6.17
C PHE A 30 -5.18 3.48 -6.18
N CYS A 31 -4.82 2.58 -7.07
CA CYS A 31 -5.46 1.27 -7.16
C CYS A 31 -5.29 0.49 -5.84
N GLY A 32 -4.06 0.42 -5.34
CA GLY A 32 -3.79 -0.27 -4.08
C GLY A 32 -4.51 0.38 -2.90
N LYS A 33 -4.54 1.71 -2.86
CA LYS A 33 -5.28 2.43 -1.81
C LYS A 33 -6.76 2.04 -1.84
N THR A 34 -7.36 2.03 -3.01
CA THR A 34 -8.78 1.72 -3.16
C THR A 34 -9.07 0.30 -2.70
N LEU A 35 -8.25 -0.66 -3.12
CA LEU A 35 -8.43 -2.05 -2.69
C LEU A 35 -8.25 -2.20 -1.19
N GLY A 36 -7.30 -1.50 -0.61
CA GLY A 36 -7.07 -1.51 0.84
C GLY A 36 -8.24 -0.91 1.61
N GLU A 37 -8.89 0.11 1.08
CA GLU A 37 -10.06 0.70 1.72
C GLU A 37 -11.25 -0.27 1.77
N PHE A 38 -11.30 -1.23 0.84
CA PHE A 38 -12.31 -2.27 0.85
C PHE A 38 -11.87 -3.54 1.59
N GLY A 39 -10.75 -3.48 2.30
CA GLY A 39 -10.35 -4.54 3.22
C GLY A 39 -9.24 -5.46 2.73
N ALA A 40 -8.68 -5.23 1.55
CA ALA A 40 -7.56 -6.03 1.07
C ALA A 40 -6.30 -5.77 1.90
N ASP A 41 -5.46 -6.80 2.03
CA ASP A 41 -4.13 -6.68 2.63
C ASP A 41 -3.16 -6.28 1.52
N VAL A 42 -2.77 -5.01 1.51
CA VAL A 42 -1.94 -4.45 0.45
C VAL A 42 -0.48 -4.36 0.91
N VAL A 43 0.39 -5.00 0.17
CA VAL A 43 1.84 -4.92 0.36
C VAL A 43 2.42 -4.16 -0.81
N LYS A 44 3.03 -3.01 -0.52
CA LYS A 44 3.66 -2.17 -1.54
C LYS A 44 5.14 -2.49 -1.63
N ILE A 45 5.59 -2.83 -2.81
CA ILE A 45 7.00 -3.04 -3.09
C ILE A 45 7.60 -1.71 -3.53
N GLU A 46 8.66 -1.29 -2.86
CA GLU A 46 9.34 -0.03 -3.18
C GLU A 46 10.82 -0.29 -3.42
N ALA A 47 11.43 0.54 -4.25
CA ALA A 47 12.87 0.49 -4.46
C ALA A 47 13.60 0.82 -3.15
N PRO A 48 14.73 0.14 -2.86
CA PRO A 48 15.53 0.49 -1.69
C PRO A 48 16.04 1.92 -1.77
N GLY A 49 16.22 2.54 -0.61
CA GLY A 49 16.72 3.91 -0.50
C GLY A 49 15.58 4.93 -0.56
N ALA A 50 15.29 5.44 -1.74
CA ALA A 50 14.33 6.54 -1.88
C ALA A 50 12.87 6.09 -1.83
N GLY A 51 12.57 4.83 -2.19
CA GLY A 51 11.20 4.35 -2.28
C GLY A 51 10.45 4.90 -3.47
N ASP A 52 9.13 4.91 -3.37
CA ASP A 52 8.28 5.48 -4.41
C ASP A 52 8.50 6.99 -4.49
N PRO A 53 8.72 7.54 -5.70
CA PRO A 53 8.82 9.00 -5.86
C PRO A 53 7.64 9.78 -5.27
N LEU A 54 6.49 9.15 -5.11
CA LEU A 54 5.32 9.75 -4.50
C LEU A 54 5.60 10.24 -3.07
N ARG A 55 6.57 9.65 -2.38
CA ARG A 55 6.94 10.05 -1.02
C ARG A 55 7.39 11.51 -0.94
N ASN A 56 7.92 12.05 -2.03
CA ASN A 56 8.46 13.41 -2.09
C ASN A 56 7.78 14.25 -3.16
N TRP A 57 6.55 13.91 -3.51
CA TRP A 57 5.88 14.48 -4.67
C TRP A 57 4.98 15.66 -4.28
N ARG A 58 5.07 16.72 -5.06
CA ARG A 58 4.26 17.92 -4.95
C ARG A 58 4.34 18.56 -3.57
N LEU A 59 3.22 18.87 -2.94
CA LEU A 59 3.19 19.62 -1.69
C LEU A 59 3.75 18.79 -0.54
N ILE A 60 4.79 19.32 0.09
CA ILE A 60 5.43 18.71 1.26
C ILE A 60 4.95 19.49 2.50
N LYS A 61 4.45 18.76 3.49
CA LYS A 61 4.02 19.34 4.75
C LYS A 61 4.59 18.50 5.88
N ASN A 62 5.30 19.17 6.81
CA ASN A 62 5.95 18.49 7.93
C ASN A 62 6.88 17.37 7.46
N GLY A 63 7.61 17.61 6.36
CA GLY A 63 8.59 16.68 5.83
C GLY A 63 8.02 15.52 5.02
N THR A 64 6.72 15.51 4.77
CA THR A 64 6.07 14.40 4.07
C THR A 64 5.16 14.92 2.97
N SER A 65 5.14 14.23 1.83
CA SER A 65 4.21 14.53 0.75
C SER A 65 2.77 14.32 1.20
N VAL A 66 1.93 15.31 0.96
CA VAL A 66 0.49 15.20 1.24
C VAL A 66 -0.13 14.08 0.41
N TRP A 67 0.31 13.93 -0.84
CA TRP A 67 -0.15 12.84 -1.70
C TRP A 67 0.22 11.47 -1.14
N TRP A 68 1.45 11.35 -0.60
CA TRP A 68 1.89 10.10 0.02
C TRP A 68 1.00 9.72 1.19
N GLN A 69 0.64 10.69 2.04
CA GLN A 69 -0.20 10.41 3.20
C GLN A 69 -1.56 9.86 2.80
N VAL A 70 -2.13 10.36 1.70
CA VAL A 70 -3.42 9.87 1.22
C VAL A 70 -3.30 8.50 0.56
N GLN A 71 -2.31 8.33 -0.32
CA GLN A 71 -2.21 7.11 -1.13
C GLN A 71 -1.60 5.93 -0.40
N SER A 72 -0.91 6.16 0.72
CA SER A 72 -0.25 5.07 1.46
C SER A 72 -1.15 4.41 2.50
N ARG A 73 -2.37 4.86 2.67
CA ARG A 73 -3.26 4.33 3.70
C ARG A 73 -3.51 2.84 3.51
N ASN A 74 -3.55 2.13 4.64
CA ASN A 74 -3.85 0.71 4.71
C ASN A 74 -2.85 -0.17 3.95
N LYS A 75 -1.61 0.31 3.79
CA LYS A 75 -0.57 -0.44 3.09
C LYS A 75 0.59 -0.74 4.02
N ARG A 76 1.21 -1.88 3.79
CA ARG A 76 2.52 -2.20 4.34
C ARG A 76 3.54 -2.02 3.23
N SER A 77 4.71 -1.51 3.58
CA SER A 77 5.77 -1.24 2.62
C SER A 77 6.93 -2.22 2.82
N VAL A 78 7.42 -2.75 1.71
CA VAL A 78 8.60 -3.62 1.70
C VAL A 78 9.58 -3.08 0.67
N ALA A 79 10.82 -2.88 1.08
CA ALA A 79 11.87 -2.42 0.18
C ALA A 79 12.53 -3.64 -0.46
N LEU A 80 12.33 -3.80 -1.76
CA LEU A 80 12.95 -4.87 -2.54
C LEU A 80 13.52 -4.30 -3.83
N ASP A 81 14.73 -4.70 -4.18
CA ASP A 81 15.32 -4.31 -5.45
C ASP A 81 14.87 -5.29 -6.54
N LEU A 82 13.86 -4.89 -7.30
CA LEU A 82 13.30 -5.72 -8.37
C LEU A 82 14.23 -5.85 -9.59
N ARG A 83 15.36 -5.13 -9.60
CA ARG A 83 16.41 -5.35 -10.61
C ARG A 83 17.26 -6.58 -10.29
N GLN A 84 17.16 -7.09 -9.06
CA GLN A 84 17.86 -8.28 -8.62
C GLN A 84 16.94 -9.49 -8.67
N GLN A 85 17.48 -10.65 -9.04
CA GLN A 85 16.68 -11.87 -9.10
C GLN A 85 16.09 -12.24 -7.73
N GLU A 86 16.85 -12.02 -6.66
CA GLU A 86 16.37 -12.30 -5.31
C GLU A 86 15.14 -11.46 -4.95
N GLY A 87 15.15 -10.17 -5.32
CA GLY A 87 14.02 -9.30 -5.08
C GLY A 87 12.79 -9.74 -5.87
N GLN A 88 12.99 -10.15 -7.11
CA GLN A 88 11.91 -10.66 -7.94
C GLN A 88 11.30 -11.91 -7.34
N ASP A 89 12.14 -12.84 -6.89
CA ASP A 89 11.67 -14.09 -6.29
C ASP A 89 10.87 -13.84 -5.01
N LEU A 90 11.36 -12.94 -4.15
CA LEU A 90 10.66 -12.59 -2.93
C LEU A 90 9.31 -11.94 -3.20
N SER A 91 9.21 -11.11 -4.24
CA SER A 91 7.93 -10.50 -4.58
C SER A 91 6.92 -11.53 -5.07
N LEU A 92 7.38 -12.54 -5.82
CA LEU A 92 6.50 -13.58 -6.36
C LEU A 92 5.92 -14.50 -5.29
N ILE A 93 6.63 -14.74 -4.20
CA ILE A 93 6.10 -15.62 -3.15
C ILE A 93 4.92 -15.01 -2.40
N HIS A 94 4.67 -13.72 -2.57
CA HIS A 94 3.55 -13.05 -1.92
C HIS A 94 2.27 -13.06 -2.76
N ILE A 95 2.36 -13.58 -3.96
CA ILE A 95 1.19 -13.66 -4.86
C ILE A 95 0.36 -14.96 -4.60
#